data_df6b4d7bbdfb6f1c5c4e66b1463f265e
#
_entry.id   df6b4d7bbdfb6f1c5c4e66b1463f265e
#
_cell.length_a   1.000
_cell.length_b   1.000
_cell.length_c   1.000
_cell.angle_alpha   90.00
_cell.angle_beta   90.00
_cell.angle_gamma   90.00
#
_symmetry.space_group_name_H-M   'P 1'
#
loop_
_entity.id
_entity.type
_entity.pdbx_description
1 polymer ?
#
loop_
_entity_poly.entity_id
_entity_poly.type
_entity_poly.pdbx_seq_one_letter_code
_entity_poly.pdbx_strand_id
1 'polypeptide(L)'
;MRIVSLLPSATEIVYALGLGNDLAGVTYECDYPADARSKPVVVETALPQDRPLSAGETDALVAEFMDRGEPIYSLDKDLIRRIQPDLILAQDLCRVCAVPSGQVTDALAELGCSSEVISLDPNTLDEILEGILTVGRATGTEPKATELVADLRRRVDAVRRTALRLPSIGTLALEWSDPPFAGGHWIPGMVETAGGTNLLSIAKEPSRRITWPAVAEAMPEVIVFMPCGYYLEDAENELESLFALPYLAETPAARGRAVFAVDASSYFSRPGPRILDGLEILAWAIHPESFPEPPRDRITRVIA
;
A
#
# COMPACT_ATOMS: atom_id res chain seq x y z
N MET A 1 -22.61 -13.48 -7.88
CA MET A 1 -21.39 -13.27 -8.70
C MET A 1 -20.25 -14.02 -8.03
N ARG A 2 -19.30 -14.59 -8.79
CA ARG A 2 -18.07 -15.20 -8.22
C ARG A 2 -16.91 -14.27 -8.52
N ILE A 3 -16.38 -13.62 -7.48
CA ILE A 3 -15.30 -12.62 -7.58
C ILE A 3 -14.00 -13.28 -7.13
N VAL A 4 -12.93 -13.10 -7.90
CA VAL A 4 -11.56 -13.42 -7.48
C VAL A 4 -10.79 -12.12 -7.34
N SER A 5 -10.13 -11.94 -6.20
CA SER A 5 -9.29 -10.78 -5.92
C SER A 5 -7.83 -11.19 -5.87
N LEU A 6 -7.02 -10.60 -6.74
CA LEU A 6 -5.59 -10.90 -6.85
C LEU A 6 -4.71 -9.86 -6.11
N LEU A 7 -5.31 -9.03 -5.26
CA LEU A 7 -4.60 -8.06 -4.43
C LEU A 7 -5.41 -7.71 -3.17
N PRO A 8 -4.74 -7.45 -2.03
CA PRO A 8 -5.44 -7.17 -0.77
C PRO A 8 -6.37 -5.96 -0.82
N SER A 9 -5.98 -4.88 -1.50
CA SER A 9 -6.81 -3.66 -1.62
C SER A 9 -8.16 -3.93 -2.31
N ALA A 10 -8.18 -4.75 -3.37
CA ALA A 10 -9.42 -5.14 -4.04
C ALA A 10 -10.30 -6.01 -3.15
N THR A 11 -9.70 -6.92 -2.36
CA THR A 11 -10.41 -7.68 -1.34
C THR A 11 -11.12 -6.75 -0.36
N GLU A 12 -10.43 -5.74 0.16
CA GLU A 12 -11.01 -4.75 1.07
C GLU A 12 -12.15 -3.95 0.43
N ILE A 13 -12.02 -3.57 -0.84
CA ILE A 13 -13.08 -2.90 -1.61
C ILE A 13 -14.31 -3.81 -1.72
N VAL A 14 -14.14 -5.08 -2.10
CA VAL A 14 -15.23 -6.07 -2.21
C VAL A 14 -15.98 -6.21 -0.89
N TYR A 15 -15.26 -6.33 0.24
CA TYR A 15 -15.89 -6.37 1.56
C TYR A 15 -16.60 -5.08 1.94
N ALA A 16 -16.00 -3.91 1.68
CA ALA A 16 -16.61 -2.61 1.95
C ALA A 16 -17.91 -2.40 1.16
N LEU A 17 -17.99 -2.97 -0.04
CA LEU A 17 -19.20 -2.99 -0.86
C LEU A 17 -20.22 -4.06 -0.43
N GLY A 18 -19.90 -4.89 0.60
CA GLY A 18 -20.78 -5.91 1.16
C GLY A 18 -20.86 -7.19 0.34
N LEU A 19 -19.87 -7.43 -0.49
CA LEU A 19 -19.78 -8.57 -1.40
C LEU A 19 -18.85 -9.69 -0.89
N GLY A 20 -18.53 -9.71 0.40
CA GLY A 20 -17.65 -10.72 0.98
C GLY A 20 -18.10 -12.16 0.76
N ASN A 21 -19.42 -12.41 0.64
CA ASN A 21 -19.95 -13.73 0.31
C ASN A 21 -19.79 -14.12 -1.18
N ASP A 22 -19.62 -13.14 -2.06
CA ASP A 22 -19.36 -13.34 -3.49
C ASP A 22 -17.87 -13.58 -3.78
N LEU A 23 -16.98 -13.32 -2.78
CA LEU A 23 -15.54 -13.50 -2.90
C LEU A 23 -15.20 -15.00 -2.85
N ALA A 24 -14.81 -15.55 -4.00
CA ALA A 24 -14.57 -16.96 -4.22
C ALA A 24 -13.07 -17.35 -4.22
N GLY A 25 -12.16 -16.34 -4.30
CA GLY A 25 -10.72 -16.56 -4.25
C GLY A 25 -9.98 -15.25 -3.93
N VAL A 26 -8.85 -15.40 -3.22
CA VAL A 26 -8.02 -14.27 -2.74
C VAL A 26 -6.54 -14.59 -2.90
N THR A 27 -5.65 -13.64 -2.58
CA THR A 27 -4.21 -13.90 -2.43
C THR A 27 -3.88 -14.34 -1.00
N TYR A 28 -2.70 -14.92 -0.80
CA TYR A 28 -2.20 -15.27 0.53
C TYR A 28 -2.05 -14.06 1.48
N GLU A 29 -1.93 -12.84 0.94
CA GLU A 29 -1.81 -11.60 1.71
C GLU A 29 -3.15 -10.99 2.14
N CYS A 30 -4.27 -11.53 1.68
CA CYS A 30 -5.59 -10.99 2.00
C CYS A 30 -6.00 -11.35 3.44
N ASP A 31 -5.87 -10.42 4.35
CA ASP A 31 -6.08 -10.61 5.78
C ASP A 31 -7.14 -9.71 6.40
N TYR A 32 -7.67 -8.75 5.64
CA TYR A 32 -8.67 -7.82 6.12
C TYR A 32 -9.91 -7.76 5.18
N PRO A 33 -11.13 -7.79 5.80
CA PRO A 33 -11.40 -8.14 7.20
C PRO A 33 -10.95 -9.57 7.52
N ALA A 34 -10.91 -9.94 8.80
CA ALA A 34 -10.41 -11.26 9.24
C ALA A 34 -11.04 -12.47 8.50
N ASP A 35 -12.29 -12.34 8.03
CA ASP A 35 -12.98 -13.34 7.22
C ASP A 35 -12.29 -13.62 5.86
N ALA A 36 -11.53 -12.66 5.33
CA ALA A 36 -10.78 -12.86 4.07
C ALA A 36 -9.80 -14.03 4.15
N ARG A 37 -9.21 -14.28 5.34
CA ARG A 37 -8.30 -15.41 5.58
C ARG A 37 -8.96 -16.78 5.44
N SER A 38 -10.30 -16.85 5.47
CA SER A 38 -11.06 -18.10 5.27
C SER A 38 -11.33 -18.43 3.82
N LYS A 39 -11.04 -17.52 2.89
CA LYS A 39 -11.29 -17.70 1.46
C LYS A 39 -10.21 -18.57 0.80
N PRO A 40 -10.55 -19.29 -0.28
CA PRO A 40 -9.57 -20.04 -1.06
C PRO A 40 -8.44 -19.13 -1.59
N VAL A 41 -7.19 -19.52 -1.35
CA VAL A 41 -6.01 -18.81 -1.87
C VAL A 41 -5.73 -19.25 -3.29
N VAL A 42 -5.74 -18.30 -4.24
CA VAL A 42 -5.53 -18.55 -5.69
C VAL A 42 -4.20 -17.96 -6.19
N VAL A 43 -3.47 -17.25 -5.34
CA VAL A 43 -2.15 -16.68 -5.64
C VAL A 43 -1.19 -17.03 -4.52
N GLU A 44 -0.05 -17.61 -4.89
CA GLU A 44 1.07 -17.89 -4.00
C GLU A 44 2.30 -17.10 -4.44
N THR A 45 3.25 -16.90 -3.51
CA THR A 45 4.52 -16.26 -3.79
C THR A 45 5.66 -17.28 -3.87
N ALA A 46 6.64 -17.00 -4.73
CA ALA A 46 7.90 -17.75 -4.81
C ALA A 46 8.92 -17.29 -3.76
N LEU A 47 8.67 -16.17 -3.08
CA LEU A 47 9.53 -15.69 -1.99
C LEU A 47 9.40 -16.64 -0.77
N PRO A 48 10.49 -16.92 -0.05
CA PRO A 48 10.48 -17.74 1.17
C PRO A 48 9.47 -17.23 2.19
N GLN A 49 8.62 -18.16 2.71
CA GLN A 49 7.61 -17.88 3.74
C GLN A 49 7.91 -18.60 5.06
N ASP A 50 9.00 -19.36 5.12
CA ASP A 50 9.40 -20.18 6.28
C ASP A 50 10.21 -19.39 7.31
N ARG A 51 10.71 -18.20 6.96
CA ARG A 51 11.39 -17.25 7.83
C ARG A 51 11.17 -15.80 7.41
N PRO A 52 11.33 -14.85 8.32
CA PRO A 52 11.38 -13.44 7.94
C PRO A 52 12.62 -13.17 7.08
N LEU A 53 12.48 -12.31 6.07
CA LEU A 53 13.58 -11.80 5.26
C LEU A 53 13.90 -10.37 5.71
N SER A 54 15.17 -10.00 5.71
CA SER A 54 15.55 -8.59 5.84
C SER A 54 15.20 -7.81 4.57
N ALA A 55 15.15 -6.47 4.67
CA ALA A 55 14.88 -5.60 3.52
C ALA A 55 15.89 -5.86 2.37
N GLY A 56 17.18 -5.96 2.68
CA GLY A 56 18.22 -6.25 1.69
C GLY A 56 18.10 -7.65 1.06
N GLU A 57 17.72 -8.68 1.84
CA GLU A 57 17.48 -10.03 1.30
C GLU A 57 16.26 -10.03 0.35
N THR A 58 15.20 -9.32 0.72
CA THR A 58 14.00 -9.20 -0.12
C THR A 58 14.31 -8.49 -1.43
N ASP A 59 14.99 -7.33 -1.39
CA ASP A 59 15.40 -6.59 -2.59
C ASP A 59 16.28 -7.45 -3.52
N ALA A 60 17.25 -8.18 -2.96
CA ALA A 60 18.12 -9.05 -3.72
C ALA A 60 17.37 -10.20 -4.40
N LEU A 61 16.44 -10.85 -3.71
CA LEU A 61 15.61 -11.92 -4.27
C LEU A 61 14.69 -11.40 -5.37
N VAL A 62 14.01 -10.28 -5.13
CA VAL A 62 13.16 -9.65 -6.13
C VAL A 62 13.97 -9.29 -7.40
N ALA A 63 15.15 -8.70 -7.23
CA ALA A 63 16.04 -8.39 -8.36
C ALA A 63 16.45 -9.67 -9.13
N GLU A 64 16.74 -10.77 -8.44
CA GLU A 64 17.10 -12.05 -9.06
C GLU A 64 15.94 -12.62 -9.90
N PHE A 65 14.70 -12.61 -9.38
CA PHE A 65 13.52 -13.03 -10.15
C PHE A 65 13.31 -12.15 -11.39
N MET A 66 13.44 -10.84 -11.23
CA MET A 66 13.29 -9.88 -12.35
C MET A 66 14.35 -10.09 -13.44
N ASP A 67 15.60 -10.30 -13.06
CA ASP A 67 16.71 -10.55 -13.99
C ASP A 67 16.54 -11.86 -14.78
N ARG A 68 15.94 -12.89 -14.16
CA ARG A 68 15.62 -14.16 -14.82
C ARG A 68 14.33 -14.09 -15.64
N GLY A 69 13.54 -13.02 -15.51
CA GLY A 69 12.22 -12.92 -16.12
C GLY A 69 11.21 -13.93 -15.54
N GLU A 70 11.47 -14.40 -14.32
CA GLU A 70 10.60 -15.33 -13.60
C GLU A 70 9.53 -14.56 -12.79
N PRO A 71 8.28 -15.06 -12.76
CA PRO A 71 7.23 -14.41 -11.96
C PRO A 71 7.45 -14.68 -10.47
N ILE A 72 7.29 -13.62 -9.65
CA ILE A 72 7.32 -13.72 -8.18
C ILE A 72 6.04 -14.37 -7.65
N TYR A 73 4.93 -14.22 -8.39
CA TYR A 73 3.63 -14.76 -8.02
C TYR A 73 3.16 -15.80 -9.03
N SER A 74 2.49 -16.84 -8.53
CA SER A 74 1.90 -17.88 -9.34
C SER A 74 0.39 -18.02 -9.08
N LEU A 75 -0.37 -18.25 -10.16
CA LEU A 75 -1.80 -18.50 -10.09
C LEU A 75 -2.08 -20.01 -9.95
N ASP A 76 -2.93 -20.41 -9.01
CA ASP A 76 -3.53 -21.75 -9.01
C ASP A 76 -4.57 -21.86 -10.13
N LYS A 77 -4.08 -22.22 -11.32
CA LYS A 77 -4.92 -22.38 -12.53
C LYS A 77 -6.03 -23.40 -12.34
N ASP A 78 -5.77 -24.48 -11.58
CA ASP A 78 -6.76 -25.54 -11.36
C ASP A 78 -7.86 -25.06 -10.41
N LEU A 79 -7.52 -24.27 -9.40
CA LEU A 79 -8.52 -23.66 -8.53
C LEU A 79 -9.36 -22.60 -9.27
N ILE A 80 -8.74 -21.74 -10.08
CA ILE A 80 -9.45 -20.77 -10.93
C ILE A 80 -10.42 -21.49 -11.88
N ARG A 81 -9.99 -22.60 -12.51
CA ARG A 81 -10.85 -23.43 -13.37
C ARG A 81 -12.04 -23.98 -12.60
N ARG A 82 -11.88 -24.41 -11.33
CA ARG A 82 -12.98 -24.89 -10.48
C ARG A 82 -13.93 -23.78 -10.05
N ILE A 83 -13.38 -22.61 -9.73
CA ILE A 83 -14.16 -21.44 -9.31
C ILE A 83 -15.02 -20.92 -10.47
N GLN A 84 -14.49 -20.88 -11.69
CA GLN A 84 -15.15 -20.25 -12.85
C GLN A 84 -15.59 -18.83 -12.51
N PRO A 85 -14.65 -17.90 -12.20
CA PRO A 85 -14.99 -16.56 -11.76
C PRO A 85 -15.76 -15.77 -12.83
N ASP A 86 -16.68 -14.93 -12.40
CA ASP A 86 -17.38 -13.98 -13.27
C ASP A 86 -16.54 -12.67 -13.41
N LEU A 87 -15.83 -12.29 -12.33
CA LEU A 87 -14.99 -11.10 -12.25
C LEU A 87 -13.66 -11.42 -11.56
N ILE A 88 -12.57 -10.90 -12.13
CA ILE A 88 -11.23 -10.94 -11.52
C ILE A 88 -10.73 -9.50 -11.37
N LEU A 89 -10.30 -9.17 -10.15
CA LEU A 89 -9.68 -7.88 -9.84
C LEU A 89 -8.17 -8.07 -9.77
N ALA A 90 -7.43 -7.34 -10.61
CA ALA A 90 -5.98 -7.43 -10.79
C ALA A 90 -5.32 -6.05 -10.69
N GLN A 91 -4.00 -5.99 -10.85
CA GLN A 91 -3.22 -4.75 -10.86
C GLN A 91 -2.03 -4.87 -11.81
N ASP A 92 -1.74 -3.82 -12.58
CA ASP A 92 -0.56 -3.70 -13.43
C ASP A 92 0.43 -2.63 -12.94
N LEU A 93 0.09 -1.92 -11.87
CA LEU A 93 0.86 -0.79 -11.33
C LEU A 93 2.30 -1.16 -10.97
N CYS A 94 2.47 -2.31 -10.33
CA CYS A 94 3.76 -2.77 -9.84
C CYS A 94 3.93 -4.27 -10.11
N ARG A 95 4.92 -4.63 -10.92
CA ARG A 95 5.19 -6.03 -11.28
C ARG A 95 5.69 -6.89 -10.13
N VAL A 96 6.13 -6.25 -9.05
CA VAL A 96 6.65 -6.93 -7.84
C VAL A 96 5.62 -6.99 -6.71
N CYS A 97 4.41 -6.43 -6.92
CA CYS A 97 3.39 -6.34 -5.86
C CYS A 97 2.14 -7.17 -6.15
N ALA A 98 1.90 -7.58 -7.39
CA ALA A 98 0.72 -8.35 -7.79
C ALA A 98 0.94 -9.11 -9.09
N VAL A 99 0.02 -10.04 -9.40
CA VAL A 99 -0.03 -10.73 -10.70
C VAL A 99 -0.51 -9.75 -11.77
N PRO A 100 0.26 -9.51 -12.85
CA PRO A 100 -0.16 -8.63 -13.94
C PRO A 100 -1.43 -9.10 -14.65
N SER A 101 -2.31 -8.17 -15.05
CA SER A 101 -3.59 -8.48 -15.71
C SER A 101 -3.42 -9.24 -17.02
N GLY A 102 -2.35 -8.97 -17.77
CA GLY A 102 -2.00 -9.71 -18.98
C GLY A 102 -1.74 -11.19 -18.71
N GLN A 103 -1.01 -11.53 -17.64
CA GLN A 103 -0.76 -12.91 -17.23
C GLN A 103 -2.08 -13.61 -16.82
N VAL A 104 -2.97 -12.88 -16.16
CA VAL A 104 -4.32 -13.39 -15.81
C VAL A 104 -5.11 -13.69 -17.07
N THR A 105 -5.14 -12.77 -18.03
CA THR A 105 -5.87 -12.92 -19.29
C THR A 105 -5.37 -14.13 -20.10
N ASP A 106 -4.06 -14.32 -20.18
CA ASP A 106 -3.45 -15.47 -20.85
C ASP A 106 -3.85 -16.77 -20.15
N ALA A 107 -3.78 -16.81 -18.82
CA ALA A 107 -4.20 -17.99 -18.05
C ALA A 107 -5.68 -18.31 -18.26
N LEU A 108 -6.58 -17.33 -18.29
CA LEU A 108 -8.01 -17.53 -18.56
C LEU A 108 -8.25 -18.09 -19.96
N ALA A 109 -7.53 -17.58 -20.97
CA ALA A 109 -7.64 -18.10 -22.35
C ALA A 109 -7.20 -19.56 -22.42
N GLU A 110 -6.09 -19.94 -21.76
CA GLU A 110 -5.64 -21.35 -21.67
C GLU A 110 -6.66 -22.27 -20.98
N LEU A 111 -7.36 -21.72 -19.95
CA LEU A 111 -8.35 -22.48 -19.17
C LEU A 111 -9.74 -22.54 -19.82
N GLY A 112 -9.97 -21.79 -20.89
CA GLY A 112 -11.29 -21.65 -21.52
C GLY A 112 -12.31 -20.95 -20.58
N CYS A 113 -11.84 -20.13 -19.66
CA CYS A 113 -12.68 -19.34 -18.76
C CYS A 113 -13.02 -18.00 -19.40
N SER A 114 -14.30 -17.58 -19.26
CA SER A 114 -14.76 -16.26 -19.70
C SER A 114 -15.06 -15.42 -18.46
N SER A 115 -14.08 -14.64 -18.03
CA SER A 115 -14.20 -13.74 -16.87
C SER A 115 -13.89 -12.31 -17.31
N GLU A 116 -14.59 -11.34 -16.73
CA GLU A 116 -14.17 -9.95 -16.81
C GLU A 116 -12.94 -9.76 -15.96
N VAL A 117 -11.91 -9.08 -16.49
CA VAL A 117 -10.68 -8.72 -15.74
C VAL A 117 -10.62 -7.20 -15.63
N ILE A 118 -10.56 -6.68 -14.41
CA ILE A 118 -10.41 -5.25 -14.13
C ILE A 118 -9.06 -5.03 -13.45
N SER A 119 -8.22 -4.20 -14.06
CA SER A 119 -6.97 -3.72 -13.44
C SER A 119 -7.22 -2.44 -12.65
N LEU A 120 -6.71 -2.39 -11.42
CA LEU A 120 -6.80 -1.24 -10.52
C LEU A 120 -5.41 -0.65 -10.32
N ASP A 121 -5.07 0.40 -11.08
CA ASP A 121 -3.72 0.96 -11.19
C ASP A 121 -3.64 2.43 -10.74
N PRO A 122 -4.04 2.77 -9.50
CA PRO A 122 -4.09 4.15 -9.05
C PRO A 122 -2.69 4.71 -8.77
N ASN A 123 -2.46 5.97 -9.14
CA ASN A 123 -1.27 6.75 -8.80
C ASN A 123 -1.59 7.93 -7.88
N THR A 124 -2.88 8.14 -7.57
CA THR A 124 -3.36 9.23 -6.72
C THR A 124 -4.48 8.76 -5.80
N LEU A 125 -4.76 9.54 -4.74
CA LEU A 125 -5.92 9.29 -3.88
C LEU A 125 -7.25 9.32 -4.67
N ASP A 126 -7.39 10.25 -5.63
CA ASP A 126 -8.60 10.33 -6.44
C ASP A 126 -8.79 9.09 -7.32
N GLU A 127 -7.70 8.54 -7.88
CA GLU A 127 -7.74 7.31 -8.66
C GLU A 127 -8.04 6.08 -7.80
N ILE A 128 -7.59 6.04 -6.52
CA ILE A 128 -8.00 5.00 -5.56
C ILE A 128 -9.52 5.05 -5.36
N LEU A 129 -10.07 6.23 -5.15
CA LEU A 129 -11.52 6.40 -4.97
C LEU A 129 -12.31 6.05 -6.25
N GLU A 130 -11.77 6.35 -7.43
CA GLU A 130 -12.37 5.93 -8.71
C GLU A 130 -12.34 4.40 -8.89
N GLY A 131 -11.26 3.72 -8.41
CA GLY A 131 -11.18 2.27 -8.38
C GLY A 131 -12.35 1.64 -7.61
N ILE A 132 -12.74 2.22 -6.46
CA ILE A 132 -13.91 1.77 -5.68
C ILE A 132 -15.20 1.90 -6.50
N LEU A 133 -15.38 3.02 -7.21
CA LEU A 133 -16.55 3.23 -8.09
C LEU A 133 -16.55 2.24 -9.26
N THR A 134 -15.38 1.95 -9.82
CA THR A 134 -15.23 0.97 -10.91
C THR A 134 -15.67 -0.42 -10.48
N VAL A 135 -15.22 -0.88 -9.31
CA VAL A 135 -15.67 -2.16 -8.74
C VAL A 135 -17.18 -2.12 -8.45
N GLY A 136 -17.69 -0.99 -7.93
CA GLY A 136 -19.12 -0.81 -7.68
C GLY A 136 -19.98 -0.95 -8.95
N ARG A 137 -19.55 -0.36 -10.07
CA ARG A 137 -20.22 -0.48 -11.39
C ARG A 137 -20.20 -1.92 -11.89
N ALA A 138 -19.04 -2.57 -11.87
CA ALA A 138 -18.87 -3.94 -12.36
C ALA A 138 -19.68 -4.97 -11.56
N THR A 139 -19.91 -4.68 -10.28
CA THR A 139 -20.62 -5.60 -9.37
C THR A 139 -22.09 -5.24 -9.16
N GLY A 140 -22.59 -4.17 -9.78
CA GLY A 140 -23.96 -3.68 -9.58
C GLY A 140 -24.21 -3.06 -8.20
N THR A 141 -23.16 -2.66 -7.48
CA THR A 141 -23.22 -2.05 -6.14
C THR A 141 -22.88 -0.54 -6.17
N GLU A 142 -23.07 0.12 -7.32
CA GLU A 142 -22.73 1.53 -7.55
C GLU A 142 -23.29 2.50 -6.50
N PRO A 143 -24.55 2.36 -6.00
CA PRO A 143 -25.05 3.26 -4.95
C PRO A 143 -24.21 3.19 -3.67
N LYS A 144 -23.79 1.98 -3.26
CA LYS A 144 -22.98 1.75 -2.07
C LYS A 144 -21.56 2.26 -2.25
N ALA A 145 -20.98 2.05 -3.44
CA ALA A 145 -19.66 2.59 -3.80
C ALA A 145 -19.67 4.13 -3.77
N THR A 146 -20.75 4.76 -4.29
CA THR A 146 -20.91 6.21 -4.29
C THR A 146 -21.01 6.76 -2.87
N GLU A 147 -21.76 6.13 -1.98
CA GLU A 147 -21.86 6.52 -0.58
C GLU A 147 -20.50 6.40 0.13
N LEU A 148 -19.80 5.27 -0.04
CA LEU A 148 -18.47 5.05 0.52
C LEU A 148 -17.47 6.11 0.03
N VAL A 149 -17.40 6.35 -1.27
CA VAL A 149 -16.49 7.35 -1.85
C VAL A 149 -16.83 8.77 -1.38
N ALA A 150 -18.11 9.10 -1.24
CA ALA A 150 -18.51 10.40 -0.70
C ALA A 150 -18.04 10.58 0.74
N ASP A 151 -18.08 9.53 1.56
CA ASP A 151 -17.55 9.55 2.92
C ASP A 151 -16.04 9.74 2.94
N LEU A 152 -15.31 8.94 2.16
CA LEU A 152 -13.86 9.02 2.06
C LEU A 152 -13.39 10.40 1.57
N ARG A 153 -14.07 10.99 0.56
CA ARG A 153 -13.80 12.35 0.09
C ARG A 153 -14.00 13.41 1.18
N ARG A 154 -15.05 13.29 2.01
CA ARG A 154 -15.23 14.21 3.14
C ARG A 154 -14.06 14.17 4.12
N ARG A 155 -13.50 12.98 4.38
CA ARG A 155 -12.30 12.81 5.24
C ARG A 155 -11.08 13.47 4.61
N VAL A 156 -10.79 13.23 3.31
CA VAL A 156 -9.70 13.91 2.58
C VAL A 156 -9.83 15.43 2.70
N ASP A 157 -11.03 15.96 2.44
CA ASP A 157 -11.28 17.40 2.50
C ASP A 157 -11.15 17.98 3.91
N ALA A 158 -11.47 17.20 4.93
CA ALA A 158 -11.27 17.62 6.32
C ALA A 158 -9.77 17.75 6.66
N VAL A 159 -8.97 16.76 6.29
CA VAL A 159 -7.52 16.81 6.46
C VAL A 159 -6.93 18.01 5.69
N ARG A 160 -7.23 18.11 4.40
CA ARG A 160 -6.74 19.19 3.53
C ARG A 160 -7.07 20.58 4.06
N ARG A 161 -8.32 20.83 4.48
CA ARG A 161 -8.75 22.14 5.03
C ARG A 161 -7.99 22.52 6.30
N THR A 162 -7.67 21.56 7.16
CA THR A 162 -6.88 21.80 8.36
C THR A 162 -5.42 22.09 7.99
N ALA A 163 -4.83 21.26 7.18
CA ALA A 163 -3.44 21.32 6.73
C ALA A 163 -3.12 22.64 6.02
N LEU A 164 -4.01 23.16 5.17
CA LEU A 164 -3.83 24.43 4.45
C LEU A 164 -3.64 25.66 5.35
N ARG A 165 -3.91 25.57 6.64
CA ARG A 165 -3.74 26.66 7.63
C ARG A 165 -2.44 26.54 8.42
N LEU A 166 -1.68 25.47 8.18
CA LEU A 166 -0.46 25.14 8.91
C LEU A 166 0.79 25.40 8.04
N PRO A 167 1.97 25.58 8.63
CA PRO A 167 3.20 25.63 7.87
C PRO A 167 3.45 24.29 7.18
N SER A 168 4.02 24.32 5.98
CA SER A 168 4.43 23.08 5.33
C SER A 168 5.73 22.56 5.96
N ILE A 169 5.77 21.26 6.27
CA ILE A 169 6.88 20.59 6.97
C ILE A 169 7.60 19.63 6.01
N GLY A 170 8.92 19.74 5.90
CA GLY A 170 9.75 18.85 5.08
C GLY A 170 9.63 17.41 5.55
N THR A 171 8.93 16.57 4.75
CA THR A 171 8.56 15.20 5.12
C THR A 171 9.12 14.18 4.14
N LEU A 172 9.83 13.20 4.66
CA LEU A 172 10.27 12.01 3.93
C LEU A 172 9.35 10.84 4.28
N ALA A 173 8.63 10.34 3.29
CA ALA A 173 8.00 9.02 3.33
C ALA A 173 9.03 7.98 2.86
N LEU A 174 9.60 7.22 3.80
CA LEU A 174 10.62 6.20 3.54
C LEU A 174 9.94 4.84 3.39
N GLU A 175 9.91 4.31 2.16
CA GLU A 175 9.14 3.10 1.82
C GLU A 175 9.97 1.82 1.85
N TRP A 176 11.29 1.93 1.93
CA TRP A 176 12.22 0.80 2.07
C TRP A 176 13.53 1.28 2.67
N SER A 177 14.30 0.40 3.27
CA SER A 177 15.50 0.74 4.04
C SER A 177 16.81 0.30 3.39
N ASP A 178 16.85 -0.87 2.74
CA ASP A 178 18.05 -1.43 2.13
C ASP A 178 17.77 -2.08 0.77
N PRO A 179 18.12 -1.36 -0.33
CA PRO A 179 18.51 0.06 -0.36
C PRO A 179 17.34 0.99 -0.02
N PRO A 180 17.58 2.25 0.44
CA PRO A 180 16.49 3.15 0.77
C PRO A 180 15.70 3.58 -0.46
N PHE A 181 14.34 3.55 -0.34
CA PHE A 181 13.40 4.06 -1.33
C PHE A 181 12.51 5.16 -0.74
N ALA A 182 12.31 6.23 -1.48
CA ALA A 182 11.26 7.21 -1.20
C ALA A 182 9.94 6.74 -1.84
N GLY A 183 8.84 6.92 -1.09
CA GLY A 183 7.51 6.46 -1.47
C GLY A 183 7.00 7.08 -2.76
N GLY A 184 6.36 6.28 -3.61
CA GLY A 184 5.86 6.68 -4.92
C GLY A 184 4.33 6.70 -5.02
N HIS A 185 3.84 6.70 -6.27
CA HIS A 185 2.43 6.63 -6.62
C HIS A 185 1.58 7.69 -5.90
N TRP A 186 0.69 7.28 -4.98
CA TRP A 186 -0.20 8.14 -4.21
C TRP A 186 0.46 8.76 -2.96
N ILE A 187 1.58 8.20 -2.47
CA ILE A 187 2.23 8.63 -1.21
C ILE A 187 2.64 10.10 -1.22
N PRO A 188 3.30 10.64 -2.27
CA PRO A 188 3.66 12.06 -2.31
C PRO A 188 2.43 12.97 -2.18
N GLY A 189 1.33 12.62 -2.86
CA GLY A 189 0.08 13.37 -2.78
C GLY A 189 -0.60 13.27 -1.40
N MET A 190 -0.42 12.16 -0.68
CA MET A 190 -0.87 12.03 0.71
C MET A 190 -0.06 12.96 1.63
N VAL A 191 1.27 12.99 1.49
CA VAL A 191 2.14 13.89 2.26
C VAL A 191 1.72 15.36 2.05
N GLU A 192 1.53 15.78 0.80
CA GLU A 192 1.10 17.15 0.47
C GLU A 192 -0.31 17.46 1.02
N THR A 193 -1.25 16.52 0.90
CA THR A 193 -2.61 16.67 1.44
C THR A 193 -2.60 16.79 2.96
N ALA A 194 -1.67 16.12 3.64
CA ALA A 194 -1.47 16.15 5.08
C ALA A 194 -0.71 17.41 5.58
N GLY A 195 -0.25 18.28 4.68
CA GLY A 195 0.46 19.54 5.00
C GLY A 195 1.98 19.42 5.03
N GLY A 196 2.54 18.35 4.51
CA GLY A 196 3.97 18.18 4.32
C GLY A 196 4.46 18.72 2.97
N THR A 197 5.74 19.03 2.89
CA THR A 197 6.49 19.14 1.63
C THR A 197 7.13 17.79 1.37
N ASN A 198 6.69 17.12 0.32
CA ASN A 198 7.23 15.82 -0.05
C ASN A 198 8.70 15.92 -0.48
N LEU A 199 9.58 15.10 0.12
CA LEU A 199 11.01 15.08 -0.12
C LEU A 199 11.45 13.81 -0.84
N LEU A 200 12.36 13.95 -1.81
CA LEU A 200 13.06 12.88 -2.53
C LEU A 200 12.19 11.97 -3.40
N SER A 201 10.89 12.14 -3.45
CA SER A 201 10.00 11.38 -4.32
C SER A 201 9.30 12.27 -5.36
N ILE A 202 8.67 11.63 -6.36
CA ILE A 202 7.97 12.32 -7.44
C ILE A 202 6.53 11.82 -7.46
N ALA A 203 5.57 12.74 -7.40
CA ALA A 203 4.16 12.40 -7.41
C ALA A 203 3.77 11.66 -8.71
N LYS A 204 2.95 10.62 -8.57
CA LYS A 204 2.45 9.76 -9.67
C LYS A 204 3.51 8.89 -10.36
N GLU A 205 4.75 8.94 -9.90
CA GLU A 205 5.82 8.06 -10.38
C GLU A 205 5.99 6.87 -9.42
N PRO A 206 6.55 5.76 -9.85
CA PRO A 206 6.91 4.66 -8.96
C PRO A 206 7.84 5.11 -7.83
N SER A 207 7.86 4.35 -6.74
CA SER A 207 8.83 4.51 -5.66
C SER A 207 10.25 4.47 -6.22
N ARG A 208 11.10 5.38 -5.75
CA ARG A 208 12.44 5.54 -6.32
C ARG A 208 13.54 5.24 -5.32
N ARG A 209 14.56 4.53 -5.79
CA ARG A 209 15.77 4.31 -5.02
C ARG A 209 16.46 5.65 -4.77
N ILE A 210 16.82 5.88 -3.50
CA ILE A 210 17.56 7.04 -3.04
C ILE A 210 18.87 6.60 -2.37
N THR A 211 19.61 7.51 -1.77
CA THR A 211 20.81 7.17 -1.00
C THR A 211 20.72 7.79 0.38
N TRP A 212 21.35 7.17 1.38
CA TRP A 212 21.39 7.74 2.73
C TRP A 212 22.03 9.12 2.80
N PRO A 213 23.13 9.44 2.05
CA PRO A 213 23.59 10.80 1.94
C PRO A 213 22.53 11.79 1.43
N ALA A 214 21.73 11.41 0.41
CA ALA A 214 20.66 12.26 -0.09
C ALA A 214 19.55 12.50 0.97
N VAL A 215 19.28 11.51 1.82
CA VAL A 215 18.36 11.68 2.97
C VAL A 215 18.89 12.74 3.93
N ALA A 216 20.18 12.69 4.28
CA ALA A 216 20.80 13.70 5.16
C ALA A 216 20.79 15.10 4.52
N GLU A 217 21.12 15.20 3.22
CA GLU A 217 21.13 16.47 2.46
C GLU A 217 19.73 17.08 2.32
N ALA A 218 18.69 16.26 2.21
CA ALA A 218 17.31 16.74 2.12
C ALA A 218 16.78 17.33 3.43
N MET A 219 17.48 17.12 4.56
CA MET A 219 17.17 17.70 5.87
C MET A 219 15.69 17.52 6.28
N PRO A 220 15.11 16.29 6.24
CA PRO A 220 13.74 16.08 6.61
C PRO A 220 13.46 16.48 8.05
N GLU A 221 12.36 17.16 8.28
CA GLU A 221 11.86 17.55 9.61
C GLU A 221 10.97 16.46 10.21
N VAL A 222 10.33 15.66 9.33
CA VAL A 222 9.56 14.46 9.68
C VAL A 222 9.98 13.31 8.77
N ILE A 223 10.17 12.12 9.35
CA ILE A 223 10.37 10.87 8.61
C ILE A 223 9.27 9.91 9.03
N VAL A 224 8.56 9.36 8.05
CA VAL A 224 7.60 8.28 8.26
C VAL A 224 8.09 7.05 7.51
N PHE A 225 8.49 6.03 8.25
CA PHE A 225 8.96 4.76 7.72
C PHE A 225 7.75 3.84 7.50
N MET A 226 7.51 3.51 6.24
CA MET A 226 6.33 2.79 5.78
C MET A 226 6.71 1.68 4.78
N PRO A 227 7.50 0.68 5.19
CA PRO A 227 8.01 -0.34 4.29
C PRO A 227 6.87 -1.22 3.75
N CYS A 228 6.86 -1.42 2.43
CA CYS A 228 5.83 -2.22 1.76
C CYS A 228 5.79 -3.65 2.32
N GLY A 229 4.59 -4.10 2.71
CA GLY A 229 4.39 -5.44 3.27
C GLY A 229 4.67 -5.57 4.78
N TYR A 230 5.19 -4.54 5.45
CA TYR A 230 5.47 -4.58 6.89
C TYR A 230 4.25 -4.12 7.71
N TYR A 231 3.98 -4.86 8.79
CA TYR A 231 3.14 -4.41 9.89
C TYR A 231 3.95 -3.56 10.87
N LEU A 232 3.28 -2.95 11.83
CA LEU A 232 3.92 -1.99 12.73
C LEU A 232 5.15 -2.56 13.45
N GLU A 233 5.05 -3.77 14.03
CA GLU A 233 6.14 -4.40 14.78
C GLU A 233 7.40 -4.62 13.92
N ASP A 234 7.21 -5.07 12.68
CA ASP A 234 8.33 -5.26 11.74
C ASP A 234 8.97 -3.92 11.37
N ALA A 235 8.14 -2.91 11.11
CA ALA A 235 8.61 -1.56 10.77
C ALA A 235 9.35 -0.90 11.95
N GLU A 236 8.89 -1.10 13.20
CA GLU A 236 9.58 -0.62 14.42
C GLU A 236 10.97 -1.23 14.55
N ASN A 237 11.05 -2.57 14.49
CA ASN A 237 12.30 -3.32 14.65
C ASN A 237 13.33 -2.92 13.58
N GLU A 238 12.89 -2.77 12.33
CA GLU A 238 13.75 -2.33 11.23
C GLU A 238 14.23 -0.88 11.45
N LEU A 239 13.31 0.04 11.78
CA LEU A 239 13.62 1.46 11.98
C LEU A 239 14.60 1.68 13.14
N GLU A 240 14.49 0.92 14.24
CA GLU A 240 15.45 0.98 15.35
C GLU A 240 16.87 0.68 14.88
N SER A 241 17.04 -0.29 13.98
CA SER A 241 18.35 -0.64 13.43
C SER A 241 18.93 0.48 12.54
N LEU A 242 18.06 1.25 11.87
CA LEU A 242 18.47 2.35 11.00
C LEU A 242 19.03 3.56 11.76
N PHE A 243 18.68 3.73 13.04
CA PHE A 243 19.28 4.81 13.86
C PHE A 243 20.76 4.62 14.11
N ALA A 244 21.32 3.41 13.90
CA ALA A 244 22.77 3.20 13.90
C ALA A 244 23.47 3.88 12.69
N LEU A 245 22.71 4.26 11.65
CA LEU A 245 23.25 4.94 10.49
C LEU A 245 23.44 6.45 10.80
N PRO A 246 24.65 6.99 10.64
CA PRO A 246 24.92 8.40 10.95
C PRO A 246 24.05 9.36 10.14
N TYR A 247 23.71 9.00 8.90
CA TYR A 247 22.89 9.82 8.00
C TYR A 247 21.48 10.07 8.53
N LEU A 248 20.87 9.10 9.18
CA LEU A 248 19.53 9.25 9.76
C LEU A 248 19.61 10.08 11.05
N ALA A 249 20.56 9.76 11.93
CA ALA A 249 20.75 10.45 13.21
C ALA A 249 21.05 11.95 13.06
N GLU A 250 21.63 12.36 11.94
CA GLU A 250 21.98 13.77 11.66
C GLU A 250 20.80 14.60 11.13
N THR A 251 19.66 13.98 10.80
CA THR A 251 18.50 14.71 10.28
C THR A 251 17.80 15.56 11.35
N PRO A 252 17.14 16.67 10.98
CA PRO A 252 16.27 17.40 11.88
C PRO A 252 15.17 16.54 12.49
N ALA A 253 14.62 15.60 11.72
CA ALA A 253 13.60 14.65 12.19
C ALA A 253 14.09 13.83 13.38
N ALA A 254 15.30 13.24 13.30
CA ALA A 254 15.86 12.46 14.40
C ALA A 254 16.11 13.32 15.64
N ARG A 255 16.72 14.51 15.46
CA ARG A 255 16.97 15.46 16.56
C ARG A 255 15.69 15.98 17.19
N GLY A 256 14.64 16.19 16.39
CA GLY A 256 13.32 16.64 16.81
C GLY A 256 12.42 15.53 17.34
N ARG A 257 12.87 14.27 17.32
CA ARG A 257 12.08 13.09 17.67
C ARG A 257 10.81 12.96 16.84
N ALA A 258 10.89 13.27 15.55
CA ALA A 258 9.81 13.21 14.58
C ALA A 258 10.08 12.10 13.53
N VAL A 259 10.52 10.93 14.01
CA VAL A 259 10.71 9.73 13.20
C VAL A 259 9.69 8.68 13.67
N PHE A 260 8.91 8.17 12.73
CA PHE A 260 7.79 7.28 13.01
C PHE A 260 7.89 6.01 12.19
N ALA A 261 7.56 4.87 12.80
CA ALA A 261 7.20 3.62 12.12
C ALA A 261 5.69 3.51 12.03
N VAL A 262 5.17 3.00 10.93
CA VAL A 262 3.73 2.81 10.71
C VAL A 262 3.41 1.39 10.23
N ASP A 263 2.19 0.94 10.48
CA ASP A 263 1.63 -0.24 9.81
C ASP A 263 1.40 0.10 8.33
N ALA A 264 2.44 -0.12 7.52
CA ALA A 264 2.42 0.20 6.11
C ALA A 264 1.52 -0.75 5.34
N SER A 265 1.53 -2.03 5.67
CA SER A 265 0.73 -3.06 5.02
C SER A 265 -0.77 -2.74 5.09
N SER A 266 -1.25 -2.25 6.23
CA SER A 266 -2.67 -1.93 6.41
C SER A 266 -3.08 -0.58 5.83
N TYR A 267 -2.21 0.45 5.89
CA TYR A 267 -2.66 1.83 5.70
C TYR A 267 -1.95 2.61 4.58
N PHE A 268 -0.88 2.06 4.00
CA PHE A 268 -0.09 2.79 2.99
C PHE A 268 0.16 1.98 1.71
N SER A 269 0.41 0.67 1.82
CA SER A 269 0.74 -0.20 0.68
C SER A 269 -0.47 -0.71 -0.10
N ARG A 270 -1.67 -0.59 0.45
CA ARG A 270 -2.93 -1.09 -0.14
C ARG A 270 -3.83 0.06 -0.58
N PRO A 271 -3.95 0.33 -1.88
CA PRO A 271 -4.81 1.40 -2.41
C PRO A 271 -6.30 1.02 -2.33
N GLY A 272 -6.84 1.01 -1.11
CA GLY A 272 -8.20 0.65 -0.77
C GLY A 272 -8.82 1.63 0.22
N PRO A 273 -9.99 1.31 0.83
CA PRO A 273 -10.69 2.24 1.72
C PRO A 273 -9.87 2.69 2.93
N ARG A 274 -8.97 1.83 3.46
CA ARG A 274 -8.15 2.14 4.64
C ARG A 274 -7.00 3.12 4.37
N ILE A 275 -6.73 3.47 3.11
CA ILE A 275 -5.72 4.47 2.75
C ILE A 275 -6.02 5.84 3.41
N LEU A 276 -7.28 6.13 3.70
CA LEU A 276 -7.69 7.35 4.39
C LEU A 276 -7.29 7.37 5.86
N ASP A 277 -7.23 6.20 6.52
CA ASP A 277 -6.65 6.09 7.85
C ASP A 277 -5.14 6.42 7.77
N GLY A 278 -4.44 5.95 6.72
CA GLY A 278 -3.05 6.31 6.45
C GLY A 278 -2.85 7.82 6.23
N LEU A 279 -3.76 8.48 5.53
CA LEU A 279 -3.71 9.94 5.37
C LEU A 279 -3.85 10.67 6.71
N GLU A 280 -4.76 10.24 7.57
CA GLU A 280 -4.96 10.80 8.91
C GLU A 280 -3.76 10.54 9.83
N ILE A 281 -3.13 9.37 9.71
CA ILE A 281 -1.86 9.03 10.39
C ILE A 281 -0.75 9.99 9.97
N LEU A 282 -0.57 10.23 8.66
CA LEU A 282 0.40 11.19 8.14
C LEU A 282 0.13 12.60 8.65
N ALA A 283 -1.12 13.04 8.63
CA ALA A 283 -1.51 14.36 9.08
C ALA A 283 -1.14 14.58 10.55
N TRP A 284 -1.35 13.58 11.40
CA TRP A 284 -0.92 13.65 12.80
C TRP A 284 0.61 13.57 12.94
N ALA A 285 1.29 12.72 12.21
CA ALA A 285 2.75 12.62 12.28
C ALA A 285 3.44 13.94 11.90
N ILE A 286 2.88 14.67 10.93
CA ILE A 286 3.39 15.96 10.45
C ILE A 286 2.97 17.10 11.39
N HIS A 287 1.74 17.09 11.91
CA HIS A 287 1.15 18.15 12.73
C HIS A 287 0.44 17.62 13.98
N PRO A 288 1.13 17.05 14.96
CA PRO A 288 0.53 16.34 16.09
C PRO A 288 -0.39 17.20 16.96
N GLU A 289 -0.18 18.51 16.99
CA GLU A 289 -1.01 19.44 17.78
C GLU A 289 -2.33 19.81 17.07
N SER A 290 -2.48 19.49 15.79
CA SER A 290 -3.60 19.92 14.94
C SER A 290 -4.52 18.80 14.49
N PHE A 291 -4.10 17.55 14.63
CA PHE A 291 -4.85 16.38 14.28
C PHE A 291 -4.98 15.39 15.46
N PRO A 292 -6.05 14.60 15.50
CA PRO A 292 -6.22 13.58 16.53
C PRO A 292 -5.10 12.55 16.50
N GLU A 293 -4.60 12.16 17.67
CA GLU A 293 -3.62 11.08 17.80
C GLU A 293 -4.24 9.76 17.31
N PRO A 294 -3.61 9.06 16.34
CA PRO A 294 -4.09 7.77 15.88
C PRO A 294 -3.89 6.67 16.96
N PRO A 295 -4.62 5.55 16.86
CA PRO A 295 -4.38 4.39 17.70
C PRO A 295 -2.91 3.93 17.66
N ARG A 296 -2.40 3.49 18.82
CA ARG A 296 -0.99 3.10 18.99
C ARG A 296 -0.58 1.83 18.24
N ASP A 297 -1.53 1.04 17.82
CA ASP A 297 -1.34 -0.14 16.97
C ASP A 297 -1.16 0.19 15.49
N ARG A 298 -1.17 1.48 15.12
CA ARG A 298 -1.02 1.95 13.74
C ARG A 298 0.27 2.72 13.47
N ILE A 299 0.81 3.36 14.51
CA ILE A 299 1.98 4.21 14.42
C ILE A 299 2.71 4.27 15.76
N THR A 300 4.03 4.22 15.70
CA THR A 300 4.91 4.43 16.85
C THR A 300 5.95 5.49 16.52
N ARG A 301 6.24 6.34 17.50
CA ARG A 301 7.37 7.27 17.45
C ARG A 301 8.62 6.53 17.93
N VAL A 302 9.60 6.39 17.05
CA VAL A 302 10.89 5.77 17.40
C VAL A 302 11.88 6.84 17.84
N ILE A 303 12.50 6.60 18.97
CA ILE A 303 13.44 7.53 19.61
C ILE A 303 14.80 6.83 19.70
N ALA A 304 15.84 7.45 19.14
CA ALA A 304 17.22 7.00 19.23
C ALA A 304 17.77 7.07 20.67
#